data_79c035fb3ea536389c4a04aa8f75bb58
#
_entry.id   79c035fb3ea536389c4a04aa8f75bb58
#
_cell.length_a   1.000
_cell.length_b   1.000
_cell.length_c   1.000
_cell.angle_alpha   90.00
_cell.angle_beta   90.00
_cell.angle_gamma   90.00
#
_symmetry.space_group_name_H-M   'P 1'
#
loop_
_entity.id
_entity.type
_entity.pdbx_description
1 polymer ?
#
loop_
_entity_poly.entity_id
_entity_poly.type
_entity_poly.pdbx_seq_one_letter_code
_entity_poly.pdbx_strand_id
1 'polypeptide(L)'
;MSDRAPGYQRFFAELKRRRVFRVMAVYGVVGFVLLQVVDLAVPALLLPEWTYRLVALLLLLGFPVAILLAWAFELTPEGVRKTADPAPGELTEILAAPAARRWPSGVLALVGMTALLAGAWYVGRQSTSSAENAVAEATAPAADTAGQERLSGDTSGVDDRPSIAVLPFLDLSPAGDQEYFSDGITEEILNVLSKIDGLRVTARTSAFAYKGTNRDLREVGRELDVDYLIEGSVRKAGDQLRITAQLIDAADNSHLWSDTYDRRLENVFEIQSEIAEAISDELRIPLGLETGETLVAPTGDLEAYDLYLAARGRMRERGLEGITEATKLFEAALARDSAWAPAWAGLAESRALLPFYAADGRESGDSTIWRQSLEGAEEAARRALAIDPRNASARVALGNVLRDRFAWEPATREYLHAIELDPDNAEAHQQYAELLFQTGRLAESSVAAARAVGLDRSSIKLNVYGWSLWQNGRPEEAVGIWEEALRLDPEARVHYVPTSIAHALLLEGRYEEGLRRLGALLGDSTAYRLAGEALASGDAGPLERYVQDRPGTRPAPSVWVAVGRPERAVETLVDRIRRRPYGGGQVTFLWEPAAAPILDDPTIQDVYLPAVNLRGRTPDRLPPEAPTPRP
;
A
#
# COMPACT_ATOMS: atom_id res chain seq x y z
N MET A 1 -4.20 9.65 -65.34
CA MET A 1 -3.57 9.13 -64.12
C MET A 1 -4.67 9.04 -63.07
N SER A 2 -5.16 7.85 -62.79
CA SER A 2 -6.31 7.64 -61.86
C SER A 2 -5.78 7.61 -60.44
N ASP A 3 -6.04 8.68 -59.75
CA ASP A 3 -5.79 8.81 -58.31
C ASP A 3 -6.74 7.89 -57.55
N ARG A 4 -6.33 6.66 -57.25
CA ARG A 4 -7.14 5.70 -56.50
C ARG A 4 -7.00 6.04 -55.00
N ALA A 5 -8.02 6.63 -54.43
CA ALA A 5 -8.08 6.88 -52.99
C ALA A 5 -7.69 5.60 -52.21
N PRO A 6 -6.87 5.73 -51.12
CA PRO A 6 -6.47 4.59 -50.28
C PRO A 6 -7.67 3.78 -49.76
N GLY A 7 -7.52 2.46 -49.68
CA GLY A 7 -8.63 1.54 -49.32
C GLY A 7 -9.36 1.92 -48.02
N TYR A 8 -8.66 2.44 -47.02
CA TYR A 8 -9.26 2.91 -45.76
C TYR A 8 -10.22 4.11 -45.96
N GLN A 9 -9.91 5.05 -46.88
CA GLN A 9 -10.78 6.19 -47.15
C GLN A 9 -12.10 5.75 -47.82
N ARG A 10 -12.05 4.75 -48.70
CA ARG A 10 -13.24 4.14 -49.31
C ARG A 10 -14.09 3.44 -48.26
N PHE A 11 -13.45 2.71 -47.35
CA PHE A 11 -14.14 2.00 -46.26
C PHE A 11 -14.89 3.01 -45.35
N PHE A 12 -14.24 4.10 -44.93
CA PHE A 12 -14.90 5.13 -44.11
C PHE A 12 -16.00 5.89 -44.86
N ALA A 13 -15.86 6.12 -46.16
CA ALA A 13 -16.90 6.71 -46.98
C ALA A 13 -18.13 5.79 -47.04
N GLU A 14 -17.94 4.48 -47.14
CA GLU A 14 -18.99 3.45 -47.14
C GLU A 14 -19.73 3.40 -45.80
N LEU A 15 -19.00 3.38 -44.68
CA LEU A 15 -19.58 3.45 -43.30
C LEU A 15 -20.44 4.68 -43.11
N LYS A 16 -19.98 5.84 -43.64
CA LYS A 16 -20.71 7.10 -43.56
C LYS A 16 -22.00 7.02 -44.41
N ARG A 17 -21.95 6.52 -45.60
CA ARG A 17 -23.07 6.33 -46.50
C ARG A 17 -24.17 5.46 -45.88
N ARG A 18 -23.78 4.34 -45.26
CA ARG A 18 -24.67 3.37 -44.60
C ARG A 18 -25.14 3.82 -43.21
N ARG A 19 -24.85 5.08 -42.80
CA ARG A 19 -25.26 5.67 -41.52
C ARG A 19 -24.82 4.88 -40.26
N VAL A 20 -23.81 4.01 -40.39
CA VAL A 20 -23.31 3.16 -39.31
C VAL A 20 -22.92 3.99 -38.08
N PHE A 21 -22.29 5.15 -38.26
CA PHE A 21 -21.92 6.05 -37.16
C PHE A 21 -23.13 6.55 -36.36
N ARG A 22 -24.29 6.72 -37.01
CA ARG A 22 -25.53 7.12 -36.32
C ARG A 22 -26.06 5.98 -35.44
N VAL A 23 -25.99 4.73 -35.92
CA VAL A 23 -26.39 3.55 -35.15
C VAL A 23 -25.45 3.35 -33.97
N MET A 24 -24.12 3.51 -34.16
CA MET A 24 -23.14 3.43 -33.08
C MET A 24 -23.42 4.46 -31.97
N ALA A 25 -23.71 5.70 -32.34
CA ALA A 25 -24.02 6.76 -31.38
C ALA A 25 -25.31 6.47 -30.59
N VAL A 26 -26.39 6.03 -31.29
CA VAL A 26 -27.67 5.67 -30.64
C VAL A 26 -27.48 4.47 -29.73
N TYR A 27 -26.75 3.43 -30.18
CA TYR A 27 -26.46 2.25 -29.38
C TYR A 27 -25.69 2.61 -28.09
N GLY A 28 -24.69 3.48 -28.20
CA GLY A 28 -23.92 3.92 -27.03
C GLY A 28 -24.78 4.66 -26.00
N VAL A 29 -25.65 5.57 -26.46
CA VAL A 29 -26.56 6.31 -25.57
C VAL A 29 -27.56 5.36 -24.90
N VAL A 30 -28.20 4.47 -25.68
CA VAL A 30 -29.17 3.51 -25.15
C VAL A 30 -28.48 2.52 -24.18
N GLY A 31 -27.29 2.03 -24.53
CA GLY A 31 -26.51 1.15 -23.66
C GLY A 31 -26.12 1.82 -22.34
N PHE A 32 -25.72 3.08 -22.38
CA PHE A 32 -25.42 3.86 -21.19
C PHE A 32 -26.66 4.03 -20.28
N VAL A 33 -27.80 4.41 -20.85
CA VAL A 33 -29.05 4.56 -20.09
C VAL A 33 -29.49 3.21 -19.49
N LEU A 34 -29.36 2.11 -20.23
CA LEU A 34 -29.67 0.78 -19.71
C LEU A 34 -28.78 0.38 -18.55
N LEU A 35 -27.48 0.64 -18.62
CA LEU A 35 -26.57 0.38 -17.52
C LEU A 35 -26.91 1.21 -16.27
N GLN A 36 -27.28 2.48 -16.42
CA GLN A 36 -27.73 3.31 -15.31
C GLN A 36 -29.02 2.79 -14.66
N VAL A 37 -29.98 2.33 -15.49
CA VAL A 37 -31.23 1.73 -14.98
C VAL A 37 -30.94 0.42 -14.25
N VAL A 38 -30.03 -0.40 -14.76
CA VAL A 38 -29.66 -1.68 -14.12
C VAL A 38 -28.92 -1.43 -12.82
N ASP A 39 -28.03 -0.44 -12.76
CA ASP A 39 -27.30 -0.04 -11.56
C ASP A 39 -28.27 0.37 -10.43
N LEU A 40 -29.33 1.10 -10.77
CA LEU A 40 -30.39 1.47 -9.83
C LEU A 40 -31.33 0.30 -9.48
N ALA A 41 -31.61 -0.58 -10.44
CA ALA A 41 -32.59 -1.68 -10.28
C ALA A 41 -32.03 -2.89 -9.54
N VAL A 42 -30.72 -3.21 -9.68
CA VAL A 42 -30.11 -4.38 -9.04
C VAL A 42 -30.22 -4.31 -7.51
N PRO A 43 -29.82 -3.23 -6.81
CA PRO A 43 -30.00 -3.13 -5.38
C PRO A 43 -31.48 -2.98 -4.97
N ALA A 44 -32.29 -2.22 -5.73
CA ALA A 44 -33.68 -1.98 -5.41
C ALA A 44 -34.57 -3.24 -5.49
N LEU A 45 -34.22 -4.18 -6.37
CA LEU A 45 -34.95 -5.44 -6.59
C LEU A 45 -34.25 -6.65 -5.94
N LEU A 46 -33.18 -6.43 -5.15
CA LEU A 46 -32.36 -7.46 -4.50
C LEU A 46 -31.87 -8.53 -5.51
N LEU A 47 -31.51 -8.11 -6.73
CA LEU A 47 -30.99 -9.02 -7.75
C LEU A 47 -29.50 -9.32 -7.45
N PRO A 48 -29.02 -10.52 -7.86
CA PRO A 48 -27.61 -10.87 -7.69
C PRO A 48 -26.68 -9.91 -8.45
N GLU A 49 -25.54 -9.57 -7.89
CA GLU A 49 -24.55 -8.62 -8.47
C GLU A 49 -24.06 -9.02 -9.88
N TRP A 50 -24.03 -10.33 -10.19
CA TRP A 50 -23.66 -10.79 -11.53
C TRP A 50 -24.61 -10.31 -12.63
N THR A 51 -25.84 -9.87 -12.28
CA THR A 51 -26.84 -9.33 -13.23
C THR A 51 -26.30 -8.11 -13.97
N TYR A 52 -25.62 -7.19 -13.26
CA TYR A 52 -24.97 -6.03 -13.89
C TYR A 52 -23.90 -6.47 -14.91
N ARG A 53 -23.04 -7.41 -14.52
CA ARG A 53 -21.98 -7.97 -15.39
C ARG A 53 -22.56 -8.66 -16.61
N LEU A 54 -23.65 -9.38 -16.47
CA LEU A 54 -24.35 -10.04 -17.57
C LEU A 54 -24.91 -9.01 -18.57
N VAL A 55 -25.59 -7.96 -18.09
CA VAL A 55 -26.14 -6.91 -18.97
C VAL A 55 -25.02 -6.17 -19.68
N ALA A 56 -23.94 -5.82 -18.98
CA ALA A 56 -22.77 -5.20 -19.59
C ALA A 56 -22.14 -6.09 -20.69
N LEU A 57 -22.01 -7.39 -20.45
CA LEU A 57 -21.52 -8.36 -21.42
C LEU A 57 -22.44 -8.48 -22.64
N LEU A 58 -23.76 -8.52 -22.45
CA LEU A 58 -24.73 -8.57 -23.53
C LEU A 58 -24.70 -7.31 -24.40
N LEU A 59 -24.52 -6.13 -23.78
CA LEU A 59 -24.34 -4.88 -24.51
C LEU A 59 -23.01 -4.87 -25.29
N LEU A 60 -21.94 -5.38 -24.71
CA LEU A 60 -20.64 -5.48 -25.39
C LEU A 60 -20.71 -6.42 -26.60
N LEU A 61 -21.33 -7.58 -26.45
CA LEU A 61 -21.51 -8.55 -27.54
C LEU A 61 -22.54 -8.09 -28.59
N GLY A 62 -23.55 -7.35 -28.18
CA GLY A 62 -24.57 -6.78 -29.07
C GLY A 62 -24.02 -5.65 -29.96
N PHE A 63 -22.98 -4.93 -29.54
CA PHE A 63 -22.42 -3.83 -30.30
C PHE A 63 -21.90 -4.21 -31.70
N PRO A 64 -21.02 -5.23 -31.85
CA PRO A 64 -20.62 -5.72 -33.18
C PRO A 64 -21.79 -6.18 -34.04
N VAL A 65 -22.79 -6.84 -33.45
CA VAL A 65 -23.98 -7.28 -34.14
C VAL A 65 -24.78 -6.09 -34.66
N ALA A 66 -24.96 -5.05 -33.85
CA ALA A 66 -25.63 -3.82 -34.26
C ALA A 66 -24.90 -3.13 -35.43
N ILE A 67 -23.58 -3.10 -35.43
CA ILE A 67 -22.76 -2.58 -36.53
C ILE A 67 -22.96 -3.40 -37.80
N LEU A 68 -22.92 -4.73 -37.72
CA LEU A 68 -23.12 -5.63 -38.86
C LEU A 68 -24.53 -5.47 -39.45
N LEU A 69 -25.56 -5.37 -38.62
CA LEU A 69 -26.93 -5.13 -39.06
C LEU A 69 -27.07 -3.74 -39.72
N ALA A 70 -26.50 -2.70 -39.14
CA ALA A 70 -26.49 -1.34 -39.72
C ALA A 70 -25.71 -1.28 -41.05
N TRP A 71 -24.73 -2.15 -41.23
CA TRP A 71 -23.99 -2.26 -42.48
C TRP A 71 -24.76 -3.01 -43.56
N ALA A 72 -25.54 -4.05 -43.18
CA ALA A 72 -26.26 -4.92 -44.10
C ALA A 72 -27.67 -4.40 -44.49
N PHE A 73 -28.33 -3.65 -43.58
CA PHE A 73 -29.72 -3.25 -43.70
C PHE A 73 -29.93 -1.76 -43.48
N GLU A 74 -30.90 -1.18 -44.15
CA GLU A 74 -31.34 0.21 -44.01
C GLU A 74 -32.81 0.28 -43.56
N LEU A 75 -33.07 1.11 -42.55
CA LEU A 75 -34.44 1.37 -42.06
C LEU A 75 -35.08 2.46 -42.93
N THR A 76 -36.08 2.11 -43.71
CA THR A 76 -36.88 3.04 -44.48
C THR A 76 -38.29 3.15 -43.89
N PRO A 77 -39.07 4.21 -44.22
CA PRO A 77 -40.44 4.32 -43.74
C PRO A 77 -41.36 3.15 -44.14
N GLU A 78 -40.93 2.37 -45.15
CA GLU A 78 -41.63 1.19 -45.66
C GLU A 78 -41.13 -0.13 -45.03
N GLY A 79 -40.16 -0.07 -44.10
CA GLY A 79 -39.61 -1.23 -43.40
C GLY A 79 -38.11 -1.43 -43.61
N VAL A 80 -37.60 -2.62 -43.22
CA VAL A 80 -36.17 -2.97 -43.28
C VAL A 80 -35.87 -3.50 -44.70
N ARG A 81 -34.95 -2.81 -45.41
CA ARG A 81 -34.47 -3.24 -46.75
C ARG A 81 -32.95 -3.48 -46.71
N LYS A 82 -32.48 -4.41 -47.57
CA LYS A 82 -31.06 -4.63 -47.76
C LYS A 82 -30.46 -3.39 -48.42
N THR A 83 -29.35 -2.88 -47.87
CA THR A 83 -28.66 -1.70 -48.42
C THR A 83 -28.18 -1.97 -49.83
N ALA A 84 -28.57 -1.12 -50.79
CA ALA A 84 -28.17 -1.25 -52.19
C ALA A 84 -26.69 -0.93 -52.42
N ASP A 85 -26.11 -1.51 -53.48
CA ASP A 85 -24.73 -1.18 -53.89
C ASP A 85 -24.62 0.27 -54.33
N PRO A 86 -23.44 0.94 -54.13
CA PRO A 86 -23.28 2.35 -54.47
C PRO A 86 -23.44 2.62 -55.96
N ALA A 87 -24.19 3.66 -56.32
CA ALA A 87 -24.29 4.12 -57.68
C ALA A 87 -22.93 4.60 -58.23
N PRO A 88 -22.66 4.46 -59.52
CA PRO A 88 -21.42 4.96 -60.12
C PRO A 88 -21.18 6.46 -59.85
N GLY A 89 -20.14 6.81 -59.12
CA GLY A 89 -19.81 8.21 -58.79
C GLY A 89 -20.17 8.68 -57.38
N GLU A 90 -21.07 8.02 -56.67
CA GLU A 90 -21.57 8.42 -55.32
C GLU A 90 -20.43 8.46 -54.26
N LEU A 91 -19.57 7.46 -54.25
CA LEU A 91 -18.38 7.43 -53.35
C LEU A 91 -17.35 8.51 -53.69
N THR A 92 -17.24 8.88 -54.97
CA THR A 92 -16.30 9.92 -55.42
C THR A 92 -16.75 11.30 -54.93
N GLU A 93 -18.06 11.56 -54.90
CA GLU A 93 -18.64 12.82 -54.41
C GLU A 93 -18.44 12.97 -52.88
N ILE A 94 -18.56 11.88 -52.11
CA ILE A 94 -18.27 11.87 -50.67
C ILE A 94 -16.77 12.12 -50.40
N LEU A 95 -15.88 11.57 -51.21
CA LEU A 95 -14.44 11.72 -51.11
C LEU A 95 -13.95 13.11 -51.56
N ALA A 96 -14.68 13.78 -52.45
CA ALA A 96 -14.37 15.13 -52.96
C ALA A 96 -14.80 16.27 -51.99
N ALA A 97 -15.60 15.96 -50.96
CA ALA A 97 -16.08 16.95 -49.99
C ALA A 97 -14.93 17.60 -49.19
N PRO A 98 -15.02 18.88 -48.76
CA PRO A 98 -14.01 19.55 -47.94
C PRO A 98 -13.68 18.81 -46.64
N ALA A 99 -12.43 18.92 -46.16
CA ALA A 99 -11.93 18.17 -44.99
C ALA A 99 -12.83 18.31 -43.74
N ALA A 100 -13.40 19.50 -43.49
CA ALA A 100 -14.36 19.72 -42.40
C ALA A 100 -15.67 18.93 -42.53
N ARG A 101 -16.02 18.45 -43.73
CA ARG A 101 -17.17 17.60 -43.99
C ARG A 101 -16.79 16.13 -44.18
N ARG A 102 -15.49 15.81 -44.32
CA ARG A 102 -14.98 14.43 -44.46
C ARG A 102 -14.88 13.71 -43.12
N TRP A 103 -14.59 14.45 -42.04
CA TRP A 103 -14.51 13.92 -40.68
C TRP A 103 -15.83 14.21 -39.98
N PRO A 104 -16.77 13.29 -40.02
CA PRO A 104 -18.01 13.54 -39.32
C PRO A 104 -17.77 13.43 -37.81
N SER A 105 -18.66 14.12 -37.09
CA SER A 105 -19.03 13.90 -35.68
C SER A 105 -18.90 12.47 -35.13
N GLY A 106 -18.70 11.46 -35.97
CA GLY A 106 -18.47 10.07 -35.60
C GLY A 106 -17.13 9.77 -34.94
N VAL A 107 -16.06 10.50 -35.26
CA VAL A 107 -14.78 10.35 -34.52
C VAL A 107 -14.89 11.01 -33.17
N LEU A 108 -15.57 12.17 -33.11
CA LEU A 108 -15.91 12.82 -31.83
C LEU A 108 -16.89 11.97 -31.03
N ALA A 109 -17.82 11.25 -31.70
CA ALA A 109 -18.72 10.30 -31.06
C ALA A 109 -17.99 9.05 -30.55
N LEU A 110 -16.97 8.56 -31.27
CA LEU A 110 -16.16 7.41 -30.83
C LEU A 110 -15.28 7.80 -29.64
N VAL A 111 -14.63 8.96 -29.69
CA VAL A 111 -13.83 9.51 -28.58
C VAL A 111 -14.76 9.86 -27.40
N GLY A 112 -15.91 10.44 -27.65
CA GLY A 112 -16.93 10.69 -26.61
C GLY A 112 -17.47 9.40 -25.99
N MET A 113 -17.64 8.33 -26.77
CA MET A 113 -18.12 7.04 -26.27
C MET A 113 -17.05 6.29 -25.49
N THR A 114 -15.79 6.34 -25.91
CA THR A 114 -14.68 5.78 -25.11
C THR A 114 -14.50 6.56 -23.82
N ALA A 115 -14.64 7.87 -23.82
CA ALA A 115 -14.61 8.69 -22.62
C ALA A 115 -15.82 8.43 -21.69
N LEU A 116 -17.02 8.20 -22.25
CA LEU A 116 -18.22 7.83 -21.49
C LEU A 116 -18.13 6.40 -20.91
N LEU A 117 -17.56 5.46 -21.66
CA LEU A 117 -17.33 4.09 -21.15
C LEU A 117 -16.25 4.06 -20.07
N ALA A 118 -15.19 4.85 -20.23
CA ALA A 118 -14.17 5.01 -19.20
C ALA A 118 -14.73 5.74 -17.97
N GLY A 119 -15.58 6.75 -18.18
CA GLY A 119 -16.28 7.47 -17.10
C GLY A 119 -17.29 6.57 -16.37
N ALA A 120 -18.07 5.77 -17.10
CA ALA A 120 -19.02 4.81 -16.52
C ALA A 120 -18.30 3.69 -15.73
N TRP A 121 -17.15 3.22 -16.24
CA TRP A 121 -16.29 2.28 -15.52
C TRP A 121 -15.70 2.90 -14.25
N TYR A 122 -15.28 4.16 -14.32
CA TYR A 122 -14.74 4.92 -13.18
C TYR A 122 -15.81 5.20 -12.12
N VAL A 123 -17.02 5.63 -12.54
CA VAL A 123 -18.16 5.86 -11.63
C VAL A 123 -18.70 4.56 -11.06
N GLY A 124 -18.78 3.48 -11.84
CA GLY A 124 -19.18 2.16 -11.35
C GLY A 124 -18.22 1.58 -10.29
N ARG A 125 -16.94 1.97 -10.36
CA ARG A 125 -15.96 1.59 -9.34
C ARG A 125 -16.15 2.36 -8.01
N GLN A 126 -16.69 3.58 -8.06
CA GLN A 126 -16.98 4.37 -6.87
C GLN A 126 -18.33 3.99 -6.21
N SER A 127 -19.30 3.55 -7.00
CA SER A 127 -20.64 3.21 -6.49
C SER A 127 -20.65 1.92 -5.63
N THR A 128 -19.71 1.00 -5.86
CA THR A 128 -19.58 -0.20 -5.04
C THR A 128 -19.10 0.08 -3.61
N SER A 129 -18.32 1.15 -3.40
CA SER A 129 -17.86 1.54 -2.06
C SER A 129 -18.95 2.25 -1.24
N SER A 130 -19.91 2.90 -1.88
CA SER A 130 -20.98 3.63 -1.19
C SER A 130 -22.17 2.74 -0.78
N ALA A 131 -22.39 1.64 -1.48
CA ALA A 131 -23.47 0.69 -1.17
C ALA A 131 -23.14 -0.21 0.04
N GLU A 132 -21.87 -0.56 0.24
CA GLU A 132 -21.44 -1.34 1.41
C GLU A 132 -21.56 -0.55 2.72
N ASN A 133 -21.30 0.76 2.67
CA ASN A 133 -21.45 1.63 3.86
C ASN A 133 -22.93 1.86 4.26
N ALA A 134 -23.86 1.87 3.29
CA ALA A 134 -25.29 2.04 3.59
C ALA A 134 -25.95 0.77 4.18
N VAL A 135 -25.44 -0.42 3.89
CA VAL A 135 -25.94 -1.69 4.45
C VAL A 135 -25.40 -1.93 5.86
N ALA A 136 -24.19 -1.42 6.18
CA ALA A 136 -23.63 -1.53 7.53
C ALA A 136 -24.37 -0.64 8.55
N GLU A 137 -24.94 0.48 8.10
CA GLU A 137 -25.69 1.41 8.96
C GLU A 137 -27.14 0.96 9.24
N ALA A 138 -27.70 0.06 8.42
CA ALA A 138 -29.09 -0.41 8.54
C ALA A 138 -29.28 -1.67 9.40
N THR A 139 -28.21 -2.33 9.87
CA THR A 139 -28.27 -3.59 10.62
C THR A 139 -27.74 -3.54 12.05
N ALA A 140 -27.53 -2.36 12.62
CA ALA A 140 -27.21 -2.25 14.04
C ALA A 140 -28.48 -2.35 14.90
N PRO A 141 -28.62 -3.33 15.80
CA PRO A 141 -29.73 -3.35 16.71
C PRO A 141 -29.58 -2.22 17.73
N ALA A 142 -30.67 -1.48 17.96
CA ALA A 142 -30.76 -0.47 18.99
C ALA A 142 -30.46 -1.12 20.34
N ALA A 143 -29.30 -0.82 20.91
CA ALA A 143 -28.95 -1.21 22.25
C ALA A 143 -29.43 -0.12 23.24
N ASP A 144 -30.21 -0.57 24.20
CA ASP A 144 -30.81 0.17 25.31
C ASP A 144 -29.79 1.03 26.06
N THR A 145 -30.09 2.32 26.17
CA THR A 145 -29.40 3.27 27.03
C THR A 145 -29.84 3.11 28.48
N ALA A 146 -29.15 2.25 29.25
CA ALA A 146 -29.18 2.32 30.69
C ALA A 146 -27.87 1.80 31.29
N GLY A 147 -27.07 2.67 31.87
CA GLY A 147 -26.01 2.33 32.81
C GLY A 147 -24.57 2.49 32.35
N GLN A 148 -24.13 3.69 32.03
CA GLN A 148 -22.72 4.05 32.12
C GLN A 148 -22.47 4.96 33.30
N GLU A 149 -22.32 4.32 34.48
CA GLU A 149 -21.62 4.98 35.57
C GLU A 149 -20.12 5.11 35.23
N ARG A 150 -19.67 6.34 35.35
CA ARG A 150 -18.30 6.78 35.15
C ARG A 150 -17.35 6.04 36.08
N LEU A 151 -16.49 5.21 35.51
CA LEU A 151 -15.20 4.90 36.13
C LEU A 151 -14.18 5.92 35.62
N SER A 152 -14.08 7.00 36.37
CA SER A 152 -12.96 7.94 36.28
C SER A 152 -11.74 7.26 36.88
N GLY A 153 -10.82 6.84 36.01
CA GLY A 153 -9.51 6.30 36.33
C GLY A 153 -8.54 6.76 35.28
N ASP A 154 -8.13 7.96 35.41
CA ASP A 154 -6.88 8.66 35.16
C ASP A 154 -5.83 7.99 34.24
N THR A 155 -5.30 8.87 33.34
CA THR A 155 -4.12 8.81 32.49
C THR A 155 -4.31 8.34 31.03
N SER A 156 -5.11 9.07 30.25
CA SER A 156 -4.67 9.44 28.93
C SER A 156 -4.29 10.91 29.00
N GLY A 157 -3.00 11.22 29.03
CA GLY A 157 -2.54 12.56 28.70
C GLY A 157 -3.01 12.82 27.26
N VAL A 158 -4.04 13.64 27.11
CA VAL A 158 -4.37 14.25 25.83
C VAL A 158 -3.11 15.00 25.46
N ASP A 159 -2.49 14.65 24.34
CA ASP A 159 -1.36 15.39 23.79
C ASP A 159 -1.91 16.74 23.33
N ASP A 160 -1.78 17.76 24.17
CA ASP A 160 -2.32 19.12 23.96
C ASP A 160 -1.53 19.90 22.87
N ARG A 161 -0.53 19.27 22.25
CA ARG A 161 0.23 19.88 21.16
C ARG A 161 -0.66 20.03 19.93
N PRO A 162 -0.60 21.18 19.22
CA PRO A 162 -1.21 21.30 17.89
C PRO A 162 -0.79 20.15 16.99
N SER A 163 -1.75 19.64 16.23
CA SER A 163 -1.53 18.47 15.38
C SER A 163 -1.81 18.78 13.91
N ILE A 164 -0.93 18.29 13.02
CA ILE A 164 -0.97 18.62 11.60
C ILE A 164 -0.71 17.38 10.73
N ALA A 165 -1.39 17.30 9.59
CA ALA A 165 -1.06 16.35 8.54
C ALA A 165 -0.75 17.08 7.23
N VAL A 166 0.31 16.63 6.55
CA VAL A 166 0.68 17.10 5.21
C VAL A 166 0.11 16.13 4.18
N LEU A 167 -0.94 16.56 3.47
CA LEU A 167 -1.54 15.76 2.40
C LEU A 167 -0.63 15.75 1.16
N PRO A 168 -0.66 14.69 0.34
CA PRO A 168 0.14 14.61 -0.87
C PRO A 168 -0.14 15.75 -1.82
N PHE A 169 0.90 16.50 -2.18
CA PHE A 169 0.80 17.60 -3.12
C PHE A 169 0.48 17.08 -4.53
N LEU A 170 -0.40 17.76 -5.24
CA LEU A 170 -0.81 17.39 -6.59
C LEU A 170 0.28 17.73 -7.60
N ASP A 171 0.61 16.79 -8.50
CA ASP A 171 1.44 17.07 -9.65
C ASP A 171 0.62 17.81 -10.72
N LEU A 172 0.94 19.08 -10.94
CA LEU A 172 0.39 19.92 -12.00
C LEU A 172 1.41 20.22 -13.10
N SER A 173 2.45 19.41 -13.23
CA SER A 173 3.47 19.53 -14.27
C SER A 173 2.88 19.23 -15.65
N PRO A 174 3.37 19.87 -16.73
CA PRO A 174 2.76 19.73 -18.06
C PRO A 174 2.72 18.31 -18.62
N ALA A 175 3.69 17.47 -18.27
CA ALA A 175 3.78 16.08 -18.70
C ALA A 175 3.02 15.11 -17.77
N GLY A 176 2.72 15.52 -16.53
CA GLY A 176 2.10 14.66 -15.51
C GLY A 176 2.99 13.49 -15.07
N ASP A 177 4.31 13.64 -15.19
CA ASP A 177 5.30 12.61 -14.93
C ASP A 177 6.19 12.92 -13.71
N GLN A 178 5.84 13.96 -12.95
CA GLN A 178 6.60 14.44 -11.78
C GLN A 178 5.94 14.09 -10.44
N GLU A 179 5.10 13.07 -10.42
CA GLU A 179 4.39 12.63 -9.21
C GLU A 179 5.37 12.26 -8.10
N TYR A 180 6.47 11.56 -8.42
CA TYR A 180 7.51 11.22 -7.46
C TYR A 180 8.17 12.45 -6.83
N PHE A 181 8.30 13.54 -7.61
CA PHE A 181 8.88 14.80 -7.14
C PHE A 181 7.90 15.53 -6.22
N SER A 182 6.61 15.61 -6.57
CA SER A 182 5.56 16.19 -5.73
C SER A 182 5.43 15.44 -4.39
N ASP A 183 5.47 14.11 -4.43
CA ASP A 183 5.50 13.25 -3.25
C ASP A 183 6.73 13.52 -2.39
N GLY A 184 7.89 13.66 -3.03
CA GLY A 184 9.14 13.95 -2.35
C GLY A 184 9.12 15.31 -1.65
N ILE A 185 8.63 16.36 -2.30
CA ILE A 185 8.45 17.69 -1.69
C ILE A 185 7.52 17.61 -0.48
N THR A 186 6.40 16.88 -0.59
CA THR A 186 5.48 16.65 0.52
C THR A 186 6.19 15.99 1.70
N GLU A 187 7.00 14.96 1.44
CA GLU A 187 7.76 14.23 2.46
C GLU A 187 8.81 15.13 3.14
N GLU A 188 9.49 15.98 2.36
CA GLU A 188 10.48 16.90 2.93
C GLU A 188 9.83 18.00 3.78
N ILE A 189 8.69 18.55 3.36
CA ILE A 189 7.91 19.49 4.20
C ILE A 189 7.50 18.81 5.50
N LEU A 190 7.01 17.59 5.45
CA LEU A 190 6.67 16.79 6.62
C LEU A 190 7.90 16.61 7.53
N ASN A 191 9.06 16.25 6.97
CA ASN A 191 10.30 16.05 7.70
C ASN A 191 10.78 17.36 8.39
N VAL A 192 10.57 18.50 7.74
CA VAL A 192 10.93 19.80 8.33
C VAL A 192 9.99 20.13 9.49
N LEU A 193 8.67 19.95 9.28
CA LEU A 193 7.67 20.20 10.31
C LEU A 193 7.83 19.28 11.54
N SER A 194 8.24 18.02 11.33
CA SER A 194 8.43 17.07 12.42
C SER A 194 9.59 17.44 13.38
N LYS A 195 10.45 18.38 12.97
CA LYS A 195 11.54 18.92 13.82
C LYS A 195 11.12 20.12 14.66
N ILE A 196 9.90 20.61 14.47
CA ILE A 196 9.35 21.74 15.25
C ILE A 196 8.90 21.22 16.61
N ASP A 197 9.57 21.63 17.67
CA ASP A 197 9.19 21.30 19.03
C ASP A 197 7.78 21.82 19.35
N GLY A 198 6.95 20.95 19.92
CA GLY A 198 5.57 21.30 20.27
C GLY A 198 4.55 21.11 19.15
N LEU A 199 4.94 20.61 17.96
CA LEU A 199 4.03 20.24 16.87
C LEU A 199 3.96 18.71 16.73
N ARG A 200 2.76 18.14 16.75
CA ARG A 200 2.54 16.74 16.43
C ARG A 200 2.24 16.60 14.94
N VAL A 201 3.14 15.98 14.19
CA VAL A 201 2.99 15.78 12.75
C VAL A 201 2.56 14.35 12.46
N THR A 202 1.45 14.19 11.71
CA THR A 202 0.96 12.88 11.30
C THR A 202 1.93 12.22 10.32
N ALA A 203 2.16 10.94 10.51
CA ALA A 203 3.06 10.18 9.65
C ALA A 203 2.61 10.22 8.18
N ARG A 204 3.61 10.24 7.31
CA ARG A 204 3.44 10.29 5.86
C ARG A 204 2.45 9.25 5.34
N THR A 205 2.58 7.99 5.77
CA THR A 205 1.79 6.87 5.23
C THR A 205 0.31 7.05 5.49
N SER A 206 -0.06 7.58 6.66
CA SER A 206 -1.45 7.89 7.00
C SER A 206 -2.02 9.01 6.12
N ALA A 207 -1.25 10.09 5.94
CA ALA A 207 -1.66 11.21 5.08
C ALA A 207 -1.74 10.81 3.60
N PHE A 208 -0.84 9.95 3.12
CA PHE A 208 -0.79 9.48 1.73
C PHE A 208 -1.90 8.48 1.36
N ALA A 209 -2.61 7.91 2.32
CA ALA A 209 -3.83 7.14 2.07
C ALA A 209 -4.93 7.97 1.40
N TYR A 210 -4.86 9.29 1.52
CA TYR A 210 -5.81 10.24 0.91
C TYR A 210 -5.36 10.78 -0.45
N LYS A 211 -4.28 10.25 -1.02
CA LYS A 211 -3.76 10.68 -2.32
C LYS A 211 -4.78 10.50 -3.43
N GLY A 212 -5.03 11.59 -4.17
CA GLY A 212 -5.98 11.58 -5.29
C GLY A 212 -7.45 11.41 -4.91
N THR A 213 -7.77 11.44 -3.62
CA THR A 213 -9.15 11.41 -3.15
C THR A 213 -9.75 12.83 -3.17
N ASN A 214 -11.05 12.92 -3.48
CA ASN A 214 -11.80 14.19 -3.40
C ASN A 214 -12.73 14.17 -2.17
N ARG A 215 -12.15 13.90 -1.00
CA ARG A 215 -12.90 13.82 0.26
C ARG A 215 -13.00 15.18 0.94
N ASP A 216 -14.02 15.33 1.77
CA ASP A 216 -14.16 16.50 2.64
C ASP A 216 -12.99 16.54 3.63
N LEU A 217 -12.24 17.63 3.67
CA LEU A 217 -11.04 17.76 4.52
C LEU A 217 -11.38 17.67 6.01
N ARG A 218 -12.62 18.03 6.42
CA ARG A 218 -13.10 17.81 7.80
C ARG A 218 -13.19 16.32 8.16
N GLU A 219 -13.56 15.48 7.19
CA GLU A 219 -13.55 14.02 7.40
C GLU A 219 -12.14 13.49 7.49
N VAL A 220 -11.27 13.95 6.59
CA VAL A 220 -9.84 13.58 6.60
C VAL A 220 -9.18 13.98 7.92
N GLY A 221 -9.42 15.21 8.40
CA GLY A 221 -8.87 15.69 9.67
C GLY A 221 -9.33 14.85 10.87
N ARG A 222 -10.63 14.48 10.90
CA ARG A 222 -11.16 13.60 11.96
C ARG A 222 -10.60 12.17 11.90
N GLU A 223 -10.41 11.62 10.70
CA GLU A 223 -9.85 10.28 10.51
C GLU A 223 -8.36 10.22 10.85
N LEU A 224 -7.62 11.30 10.57
CA LEU A 224 -6.21 11.44 10.91
C LEU A 224 -6.00 11.93 12.35
N ASP A 225 -7.07 12.34 13.04
CA ASP A 225 -7.01 12.92 14.39
C ASP A 225 -6.06 14.11 14.46
N VAL A 226 -6.27 15.11 13.57
CA VAL A 226 -5.45 16.32 13.48
C VAL A 226 -6.30 17.59 13.50
N ASP A 227 -5.70 18.66 14.05
CA ASP A 227 -6.29 19.99 14.10
C ASP A 227 -6.15 20.74 12.77
N TYR A 228 -5.05 20.48 12.05
CA TYR A 228 -4.69 21.21 10.82
C TYR A 228 -4.30 20.26 9.69
N LEU A 229 -4.55 20.72 8.46
CA LEU A 229 -4.16 20.04 7.24
C LEU A 229 -3.33 20.99 6.36
N ILE A 230 -2.28 20.47 5.75
CA ILE A 230 -1.58 21.14 4.65
C ILE A 230 -1.95 20.42 3.36
N GLU A 231 -2.40 21.15 2.38
CA GLU A 231 -2.54 20.68 1.01
C GLU A 231 -1.79 21.59 0.06
N GLY A 232 -1.51 21.09 -1.15
CA GLY A 232 -0.81 21.89 -2.13
C GLY A 232 -0.66 21.25 -3.48
N SER A 233 0.10 21.94 -4.34
CA SER A 233 0.43 21.45 -5.66
C SER A 233 1.86 21.83 -6.05
N VAL A 234 2.46 20.99 -6.89
CA VAL A 234 3.79 21.18 -7.46
C VAL A 234 3.68 21.20 -8.98
N ARG A 235 4.32 22.17 -9.62
CA ARG A 235 4.49 22.22 -11.06
C ARG A 235 5.95 22.42 -11.39
N LYS A 236 6.58 21.39 -11.97
CA LYS A 236 7.95 21.41 -12.46
C LYS A 236 7.95 21.51 -13.98
N ALA A 237 8.67 22.48 -14.55
CA ALA A 237 8.80 22.67 -15.97
C ALA A 237 10.25 23.08 -16.30
N GLY A 238 11.09 22.11 -16.66
CA GLY A 238 12.53 22.30 -16.78
C GLY A 238 13.13 22.66 -15.42
N ASP A 239 13.80 23.83 -15.34
CA ASP A 239 14.39 24.38 -14.12
C ASP A 239 13.45 25.30 -13.32
N GLN A 240 12.21 25.49 -13.79
CA GLN A 240 11.21 26.30 -13.10
C GLN A 240 10.34 25.42 -12.23
N LEU A 241 10.15 25.86 -11.00
CA LEU A 241 9.34 25.21 -9.98
C LEU A 241 8.31 26.20 -9.43
N ARG A 242 7.04 25.77 -9.42
CA ARG A 242 5.97 26.47 -8.70
C ARG A 242 5.41 25.50 -7.67
N ILE A 243 5.42 25.92 -6.41
CA ILE A 243 4.79 25.21 -5.30
C ILE A 243 3.72 26.12 -4.72
N THR A 244 2.50 25.62 -4.59
CA THR A 244 1.42 26.25 -3.82
C THR A 244 1.20 25.40 -2.59
N ALA A 245 1.16 26.04 -1.40
CA ALA A 245 0.86 25.38 -0.14
C ALA A 245 -0.23 26.16 0.60
N GLN A 246 -1.10 25.47 1.32
CA GLN A 246 -2.22 26.03 2.06
C GLN A 246 -2.33 25.31 3.40
N LEU A 247 -2.52 26.08 4.48
CA LEU A 247 -2.83 25.57 5.81
C LEU A 247 -4.33 25.74 6.07
N ILE A 248 -4.98 24.67 6.48
CA ILE A 248 -6.43 24.58 6.62
C ILE A 248 -6.75 24.10 8.04
N ASP A 249 -7.70 24.76 8.69
CA ASP A 249 -8.31 24.27 9.92
C ASP A 249 -9.21 23.06 9.60
N ALA A 250 -8.92 21.91 10.19
CA ALA A 250 -9.64 20.68 9.93
C ALA A 250 -11.08 20.67 10.50
N ALA A 251 -11.40 21.54 11.44
CA ALA A 251 -12.72 21.60 12.05
C ALA A 251 -13.78 22.22 11.13
N ASP A 252 -13.41 23.25 10.37
CA ASP A 252 -14.35 24.02 9.57
C ASP A 252 -13.97 24.23 8.10
N ASN A 253 -12.82 23.71 7.64
CA ASN A 253 -12.22 23.91 6.31
C ASN A 253 -11.83 25.37 6.03
N SER A 254 -11.60 26.20 7.03
CA SER A 254 -11.12 27.55 6.82
C SER A 254 -9.64 27.56 6.44
N HIS A 255 -9.30 28.35 5.42
CA HIS A 255 -7.91 28.57 5.05
C HIS A 255 -7.28 29.56 6.01
N LEU A 256 -6.33 29.13 6.81
CA LEU A 256 -5.58 29.96 7.74
C LEU A 256 -4.46 30.71 7.00
N TRP A 257 -3.80 30.01 6.09
CA TRP A 257 -2.71 30.54 5.28
C TRP A 257 -2.67 29.91 3.90
N SER A 258 -2.23 30.68 2.89
CA SER A 258 -1.99 30.18 1.54
C SER A 258 -0.92 31.04 0.86
N ASP A 259 0.08 30.39 0.26
CA ASP A 259 1.11 31.07 -0.51
C ASP A 259 1.53 30.26 -1.75
N THR A 260 2.20 30.98 -2.68
CA THR A 260 2.69 30.40 -3.93
C THR A 260 4.14 30.82 -4.16
N TYR A 261 5.01 29.84 -4.26
CA TYR A 261 6.44 30.00 -4.45
C TYR A 261 6.81 29.73 -5.90
N ASP A 262 7.18 30.80 -6.62
CA ASP A 262 7.72 30.73 -7.98
C ASP A 262 9.22 30.88 -7.92
N ARG A 263 9.96 29.81 -8.07
CA ARG A 263 11.42 29.77 -7.91
C ARG A 263 12.06 28.88 -8.98
N ARG A 264 13.39 28.91 -9.01
CA ARG A 264 14.17 27.90 -9.74
C ARG A 264 14.33 26.66 -8.89
N LEU A 265 14.51 25.50 -9.53
CA LEU A 265 14.67 24.22 -8.84
C LEU A 265 15.84 24.25 -7.83
N GLU A 266 16.88 25.05 -8.10
CA GLU A 266 18.02 25.26 -7.18
C GLU A 266 17.63 25.85 -5.81
N ASN A 267 16.45 26.47 -5.71
CA ASN A 267 15.95 27.08 -4.48
C ASN A 267 14.90 26.21 -3.75
N VAL A 268 14.75 24.94 -4.13
CA VAL A 268 13.69 24.07 -3.56
C VAL A 268 13.79 23.96 -2.03
N PHE A 269 14.98 23.94 -1.49
CA PHE A 269 15.22 23.82 -0.04
C PHE A 269 14.86 25.10 0.72
N GLU A 270 15.09 26.26 0.10
CA GLU A 270 14.65 27.56 0.67
C GLU A 270 13.12 27.59 0.79
N ILE A 271 12.40 27.09 -0.24
CA ILE A 271 10.94 27.03 -0.23
C ILE A 271 10.42 26.14 0.90
N GLN A 272 11.03 25.00 1.13
CA GLN A 272 10.63 24.08 2.20
C GLN A 272 10.78 24.74 3.58
N SER A 273 11.87 25.46 3.78
CA SER A 273 12.12 26.22 5.00
C SER A 273 11.12 27.40 5.16
N GLU A 274 10.87 28.17 4.08
CA GLU A 274 9.90 29.26 4.06
C GLU A 274 8.48 28.77 4.41
N ILE A 275 8.07 27.60 3.89
CA ILE A 275 6.76 26.99 4.22
C ILE A 275 6.71 26.62 5.70
N ALA A 276 7.74 25.98 6.24
CA ALA A 276 7.76 25.56 7.63
C ALA A 276 7.75 26.77 8.60
N GLU A 277 8.49 27.82 8.27
CA GLU A 277 8.50 29.07 9.03
C GLU A 277 7.11 29.73 9.03
N ALA A 278 6.47 29.83 7.85
CA ALA A 278 5.14 30.42 7.73
C ALA A 278 4.09 29.64 8.53
N ILE A 279 4.16 28.30 8.52
CA ILE A 279 3.26 27.45 9.31
C ILE A 279 3.50 27.62 10.81
N SER A 280 4.76 27.65 11.21
CA SER A 280 5.15 27.86 12.61
C SER A 280 4.65 29.20 13.14
N ASP A 281 4.79 30.27 12.34
CA ASP A 281 4.33 31.61 12.68
C ASP A 281 2.79 31.66 12.79
N GLU A 282 2.07 31.04 11.86
CA GLU A 282 0.61 31.00 11.87
C GLU A 282 0.06 30.24 13.08
N LEU A 283 0.68 29.12 13.41
CA LEU A 283 0.30 28.31 14.58
C LEU A 283 0.87 28.86 15.91
N ARG A 284 1.66 29.93 15.85
CA ARG A 284 2.34 30.56 17.01
C ARG A 284 3.19 29.56 17.82
N ILE A 285 3.78 28.61 17.13
CA ILE A 285 4.67 27.61 17.71
C ILE A 285 6.10 28.15 17.59
N PRO A 286 6.86 28.27 18.69
CA PRO A 286 8.27 28.61 18.58
C PRO A 286 9.01 27.53 17.81
N LEU A 287 9.71 27.88 16.73
CA LEU A 287 10.69 26.98 16.14
C LEU A 287 11.74 26.71 17.23
N GLY A 288 11.84 25.48 17.70
CA GLY A 288 12.84 25.04 18.69
C GLY A 288 14.27 25.02 18.13
N LEU A 289 14.52 25.77 17.05
CA LEU A 289 15.84 25.96 16.46
C LEU A 289 16.66 26.83 17.37
N GLU A 290 17.76 26.32 17.92
CA GLU A 290 18.77 27.18 18.53
C GLU A 290 19.20 28.23 17.50
N THR A 291 19.32 29.48 17.94
CA THR A 291 19.67 30.62 17.09
C THR A 291 20.93 30.33 16.29
N GLY A 292 20.79 30.01 15.01
CA GLY A 292 21.89 29.70 14.08
C GLY A 292 21.77 28.38 13.32
N GLU A 293 20.85 27.51 13.65
CA GLU A 293 20.53 26.32 12.82
C GLU A 293 19.57 26.72 11.70
N THR A 294 20.15 27.13 10.59
CA THR A 294 19.42 27.14 9.30
C THR A 294 19.04 25.70 8.99
N LEU A 295 17.79 25.44 8.57
CA LEU A 295 17.41 24.16 8.00
C LEU A 295 18.34 23.89 6.81
N VAL A 296 19.35 23.04 7.02
CA VAL A 296 20.42 22.84 6.05
C VAL A 296 19.86 22.06 4.86
N ALA A 297 20.09 22.56 3.65
CA ALA A 297 19.80 21.82 2.42
C ALA A 297 20.35 20.39 2.52
N PRO A 298 19.53 19.35 2.24
CA PRO A 298 19.94 17.96 2.40
C PRO A 298 21.14 17.57 1.51
N THR A 299 21.34 18.26 0.37
CA THR A 299 22.49 18.14 -0.54
C THR A 299 22.64 19.42 -1.38
N GLY A 300 23.87 19.73 -1.82
CA GLY A 300 24.11 20.81 -2.78
C GLY A 300 23.94 20.40 -4.24
N ASP A 301 23.71 19.12 -4.55
CA ASP A 301 23.56 18.59 -5.91
C ASP A 301 22.11 18.24 -6.21
N LEU A 302 21.44 19.05 -7.03
CA LEU A 302 20.03 18.90 -7.37
C LEU A 302 19.72 17.60 -8.12
N GLU A 303 20.66 17.11 -8.95
CA GLU A 303 20.45 15.85 -9.64
C GLU A 303 20.58 14.66 -8.67
N ALA A 304 21.48 14.76 -7.68
CA ALA A 304 21.52 13.80 -6.58
C ALA A 304 20.20 13.78 -5.81
N TYR A 305 19.63 14.96 -5.54
CA TYR A 305 18.33 15.09 -4.87
C TYR A 305 17.18 14.48 -5.67
N ASP A 306 17.11 14.75 -6.98
CA ASP A 306 16.07 14.19 -7.87
C ASP A 306 16.15 12.66 -7.93
N LEU A 307 17.37 12.11 -8.03
CA LEU A 307 17.64 10.66 -7.97
C LEU A 307 17.21 10.04 -6.63
N TYR A 308 17.48 10.74 -5.52
CA TYR A 308 17.05 10.30 -4.19
C TYR A 308 15.53 10.25 -4.05
N LEU A 309 14.82 11.28 -4.51
CA LEU A 309 13.36 11.31 -4.47
C LEU A 309 12.76 10.20 -5.35
N ALA A 310 13.34 9.97 -6.53
CA ALA A 310 12.96 8.86 -7.39
C ALA A 310 13.20 7.50 -6.70
N ALA A 311 14.35 7.33 -6.02
CA ALA A 311 14.66 6.13 -5.25
C ALA A 311 13.63 5.89 -4.12
N ARG A 312 13.28 6.93 -3.38
CA ARG A 312 12.23 6.88 -2.33
C ARG A 312 10.88 6.49 -2.95
N GLY A 313 10.55 7.01 -4.13
CA GLY A 313 9.37 6.64 -4.89
C GLY A 313 9.33 5.13 -5.20
N ARG A 314 10.43 4.59 -5.75
CA ARG A 314 10.56 3.16 -6.06
C ARG A 314 10.51 2.25 -4.84
N MET A 315 11.09 2.69 -3.71
CA MET A 315 10.99 1.96 -2.43
C MET A 315 9.53 1.72 -2.01
N ARG A 316 8.63 2.66 -2.30
CA ARG A 316 7.20 2.58 -1.97
C ARG A 316 6.43 1.57 -2.81
N GLU A 317 6.84 1.36 -4.06
CA GLU A 317 6.20 0.37 -4.95
C GLU A 317 6.34 -1.05 -4.42
N ARG A 318 7.34 -1.29 -3.53
CA ARG A 318 7.68 -2.62 -3.00
C ARG A 318 7.94 -3.63 -4.12
N GLY A 319 8.23 -4.87 -3.78
CA GLY A 319 8.57 -5.92 -4.76
C GLY A 319 10.02 -5.84 -5.26
N LEU A 320 10.44 -6.88 -6.00
CA LEU A 320 11.83 -7.04 -6.43
C LEU A 320 12.27 -5.92 -7.38
N GLU A 321 11.42 -5.55 -8.32
CA GLU A 321 11.74 -4.51 -9.32
C GLU A 321 11.89 -3.14 -8.65
N GLY A 322 10.93 -2.72 -7.83
CA GLY A 322 10.95 -1.45 -7.12
C GLY A 322 12.18 -1.31 -6.22
N ILE A 323 12.48 -2.33 -5.38
CA ILE A 323 13.64 -2.30 -4.48
C ILE A 323 14.97 -2.33 -5.25
N THR A 324 15.06 -3.10 -6.34
CA THR A 324 16.28 -3.14 -7.17
C THR A 324 16.54 -1.80 -7.83
N GLU A 325 15.52 -1.16 -8.37
CA GLU A 325 15.65 0.14 -9.02
C GLU A 325 15.96 1.24 -7.99
N ALA A 326 15.31 1.21 -6.82
CA ALA A 326 15.64 2.11 -5.72
C ALA A 326 17.12 2.02 -5.32
N THR A 327 17.65 0.80 -5.20
CA THR A 327 19.07 0.57 -4.88
C THR A 327 19.99 1.27 -5.89
N LYS A 328 19.73 1.10 -7.20
CA LYS A 328 20.52 1.76 -8.26
C LYS A 328 20.42 3.28 -8.22
N LEU A 329 19.24 3.81 -7.98
CA LEU A 329 19.02 5.25 -7.88
C LEU A 329 19.73 5.87 -6.68
N PHE A 330 19.73 5.20 -5.50
CA PHE A 330 20.53 5.64 -4.35
C PHE A 330 22.03 5.58 -4.66
N GLU A 331 22.51 4.54 -5.33
CA GLU A 331 23.91 4.45 -5.76
C GLU A 331 24.27 5.57 -6.73
N ALA A 332 23.38 5.92 -7.66
CA ALA A 332 23.57 7.04 -8.59
C ALA A 332 23.58 8.39 -7.87
N ALA A 333 22.69 8.61 -6.89
CA ALA A 333 22.68 9.81 -6.06
C ALA A 333 24.01 9.96 -5.28
N LEU A 334 24.49 8.86 -4.68
CA LEU A 334 25.76 8.82 -3.93
C LEU A 334 27.01 8.95 -4.82
N ALA A 335 26.93 8.59 -6.10
CA ALA A 335 28.00 8.85 -7.06
C ALA A 335 28.17 10.34 -7.35
N ARG A 336 27.12 11.15 -7.16
CA ARG A 336 27.15 12.60 -7.28
C ARG A 336 27.50 13.29 -5.97
N ASP A 337 26.85 12.88 -4.88
CA ASP A 337 27.13 13.40 -3.53
C ASP A 337 27.36 12.25 -2.54
N SER A 338 28.59 11.87 -2.37
CA SER A 338 29.01 10.81 -1.44
C SER A 338 28.98 11.22 0.04
N ALA A 339 28.80 12.52 0.33
CA ALA A 339 28.73 13.05 1.69
C ALA A 339 27.29 13.13 2.23
N TRP A 340 26.32 12.61 1.52
CA TRP A 340 24.91 12.74 1.85
C TRP A 340 24.37 11.56 2.67
N ALA A 341 24.25 11.74 3.99
CA ALA A 341 23.83 10.70 4.94
C ALA A 341 22.44 10.09 4.63
N PRO A 342 21.36 10.86 4.30
CA PRO A 342 20.07 10.28 3.95
C PRO A 342 20.11 9.31 2.76
N ALA A 343 20.92 9.60 1.74
CA ALA A 343 21.05 8.70 0.59
C ALA A 343 21.75 7.39 0.98
N TRP A 344 22.76 7.44 1.85
CA TRP A 344 23.39 6.25 2.44
C TRP A 344 22.41 5.44 3.30
N ALA A 345 21.56 6.10 4.10
CA ALA A 345 20.52 5.43 4.88
C ALA A 345 19.49 4.73 3.99
N GLY A 346 19.02 5.39 2.92
CA GLY A 346 18.12 4.80 1.93
C GLY A 346 18.75 3.61 1.18
N LEU A 347 20.03 3.70 0.84
CA LEU A 347 20.78 2.57 0.26
C LEU A 347 20.87 1.39 1.23
N ALA A 348 21.10 1.65 2.51
CA ALA A 348 21.13 0.61 3.53
C ALA A 348 19.77 -0.09 3.67
N GLU A 349 18.68 0.68 3.71
CA GLU A 349 17.32 0.15 3.79
C GLU A 349 16.98 -0.70 2.55
N SER A 350 17.24 -0.20 1.34
CA SER A 350 16.93 -0.91 0.10
C SER A 350 17.70 -2.23 0.01
N ARG A 351 19.00 -2.24 0.37
CA ARG A 351 19.83 -3.45 0.39
C ARG A 351 19.37 -4.45 1.45
N ALA A 352 18.95 -3.99 2.64
CA ALA A 352 18.42 -4.87 3.68
C ALA A 352 17.10 -5.56 3.25
N LEU A 353 16.26 -4.86 2.47
CA LEU A 353 15.00 -5.39 1.95
C LEU A 353 15.17 -6.34 0.76
N LEU A 354 16.21 -6.16 -0.05
CA LEU A 354 16.41 -6.90 -1.30
C LEU A 354 16.27 -8.42 -1.15
N PRO A 355 16.86 -9.09 -0.14
CA PRO A 355 16.76 -10.54 0.00
C PRO A 355 15.34 -11.06 0.21
N PHE A 356 14.46 -10.26 0.79
CA PHE A 356 13.06 -10.65 1.03
C PHE A 356 12.26 -10.75 -0.27
N TYR A 357 12.63 -9.93 -1.28
CA TYR A 357 11.96 -9.88 -2.58
C TYR A 357 12.69 -10.67 -3.67
N ALA A 358 14.02 -10.81 -3.59
CA ALA A 358 14.83 -11.56 -4.56
C ALA A 358 14.62 -13.08 -4.49
N ALA A 359 14.21 -13.60 -3.34
CA ALA A 359 13.82 -14.98 -3.23
C ALA A 359 12.41 -15.14 -3.80
N ASP A 360 12.33 -15.48 -5.09
CA ASP A 360 11.11 -16.01 -5.71
C ASP A 360 10.62 -17.19 -4.86
N GLY A 361 9.65 -16.90 -4.01
CA GLY A 361 9.17 -17.86 -3.06
C GLY A 361 10.31 -18.37 -2.18
N ARG A 362 10.74 -17.58 -1.20
CA ARG A 362 11.24 -18.11 0.10
C ARG A 362 11.98 -19.47 0.10
N GLU A 363 12.25 -20.05 -1.06
CA GLU A 363 12.69 -21.41 -1.30
C GLU A 363 14.10 -21.53 -1.87
N SER A 364 14.61 -20.51 -2.57
CA SER A 364 16.00 -20.54 -2.99
C SER A 364 16.87 -20.29 -1.76
N GLY A 365 17.38 -21.35 -1.16
CA GLY A 365 18.29 -21.29 -0.01
C GLY A 365 19.66 -20.69 -0.34
N ASP A 366 19.73 -19.71 -1.23
CA ASP A 366 20.97 -19.04 -1.55
C ASP A 366 21.31 -18.00 -0.48
N SER A 367 22.02 -18.49 0.54
CA SER A 367 22.56 -17.69 1.62
C SER A 367 23.55 -16.62 1.14
N THR A 368 24.02 -16.71 -0.11
CA THR A 368 24.98 -15.76 -0.68
C THR A 368 24.34 -14.39 -0.92
N ILE A 369 23.12 -14.36 -1.49
CA ILE A 369 22.37 -13.12 -1.69
C ILE A 369 22.11 -12.42 -0.34
N TRP A 370 21.65 -13.17 0.65
CA TRP A 370 21.43 -12.64 2.00
C TRP A 370 22.69 -12.04 2.59
N ARG A 371 23.80 -12.79 2.56
CA ARG A 371 25.07 -12.33 3.11
C ARG A 371 25.54 -11.05 2.42
N GLN A 372 25.60 -11.04 1.08
CA GLN A 372 26.05 -9.88 0.32
C GLN A 372 25.18 -8.65 0.55
N SER A 373 23.85 -8.83 0.59
CA SER A 373 22.92 -7.75 0.84
C SER A 373 23.06 -7.18 2.25
N LEU A 374 23.20 -8.05 3.27
CA LEU A 374 23.39 -7.58 4.66
C LEU A 374 24.76 -6.93 4.86
N GLU A 375 25.84 -7.42 4.22
CA GLU A 375 27.17 -6.78 4.25
C GLU A 375 27.11 -5.39 3.62
N GLY A 376 26.49 -5.26 2.44
CA GLY A 376 26.33 -3.98 1.76
C GLY A 376 25.40 -2.99 2.48
N ALA A 377 24.34 -3.49 3.13
CA ALA A 377 23.47 -2.68 3.96
C ALA A 377 24.19 -2.16 5.21
N GLU A 378 24.97 -3.01 5.88
CA GLU A 378 25.78 -2.61 7.05
C GLU A 378 26.79 -1.53 6.69
N GLU A 379 27.52 -1.71 5.58
CA GLU A 379 28.48 -0.71 5.11
C GLU A 379 27.81 0.63 4.87
N ALA A 380 26.67 0.63 4.16
CA ALA A 380 25.91 1.85 3.85
C ALA A 380 25.38 2.53 5.13
N ALA A 381 24.79 1.77 6.06
CA ALA A 381 24.31 2.32 7.33
C ALA A 381 25.45 2.95 8.16
N ARG A 382 26.60 2.28 8.24
CA ARG A 382 27.77 2.81 8.95
C ARG A 382 28.36 4.05 8.29
N ARG A 383 28.30 4.15 6.96
CA ARG A 383 28.71 5.36 6.24
C ARG A 383 27.76 6.51 6.53
N ALA A 384 26.43 6.27 6.51
CA ALA A 384 25.44 7.27 6.92
C ALA A 384 25.74 7.81 8.33
N LEU A 385 25.98 6.91 9.30
CA LEU A 385 26.27 7.27 10.70
C LEU A 385 27.64 7.94 10.90
N ALA A 386 28.61 7.68 10.02
CA ALA A 386 29.89 8.38 10.05
C ALA A 386 29.76 9.85 9.57
N ILE A 387 28.82 10.12 8.65
CA ILE A 387 28.52 11.47 8.17
C ILE A 387 27.60 12.19 9.15
N ASP A 388 26.52 11.54 9.56
CA ASP A 388 25.55 12.06 10.52
C ASP A 388 25.27 11.02 11.63
N PRO A 389 25.92 11.13 12.80
CA PRO A 389 25.71 10.23 13.93
C PRO A 389 24.30 10.25 14.51
N ARG A 390 23.50 11.28 14.22
CA ARG A 390 22.13 11.46 14.70
C ARG A 390 21.09 10.96 13.70
N ASN A 391 21.47 10.32 12.61
CA ASN A 391 20.56 9.80 11.59
C ASN A 391 19.78 8.58 12.11
N ALA A 392 18.55 8.80 12.55
CA ALA A 392 17.66 7.75 13.09
C ALA A 392 17.38 6.64 12.06
N SER A 393 17.15 6.97 10.78
CA SER A 393 16.89 5.99 9.73
C SER A 393 18.09 5.07 9.49
N ALA A 394 19.32 5.60 9.53
CA ALA A 394 20.53 4.79 9.42
C ALA A 394 20.69 3.82 10.61
N ARG A 395 20.29 4.23 11.82
CA ARG A 395 20.27 3.35 13.00
C ARG A 395 19.24 2.25 12.86
N VAL A 396 18.03 2.57 12.38
CA VAL A 396 17.01 1.56 12.08
C VAL A 396 17.53 0.55 11.06
N ALA A 397 18.16 1.02 9.97
CA ALA A 397 18.73 0.14 8.95
C ALA A 397 19.84 -0.77 9.52
N LEU A 398 20.72 -0.24 10.38
CA LEU A 398 21.74 -1.02 11.08
C LEU A 398 21.11 -2.04 12.04
N GLY A 399 20.08 -1.63 12.77
CA GLY A 399 19.28 -2.51 13.63
C GLY A 399 18.67 -3.67 12.86
N ASN A 400 18.12 -3.42 11.67
CA ASN A 400 17.57 -4.46 10.79
C ASN A 400 18.66 -5.48 10.38
N VAL A 401 19.83 -5.02 9.96
CA VAL A 401 20.96 -5.90 9.62
C VAL A 401 21.38 -6.77 10.81
N LEU A 402 21.51 -6.15 11.99
CA LEU A 402 21.91 -6.87 13.21
C LEU A 402 20.84 -7.89 13.65
N ARG A 403 19.55 -7.54 13.57
CA ARG A 403 18.43 -8.44 13.82
C ARG A 403 18.46 -9.64 12.88
N ASP A 404 18.69 -9.41 11.60
CA ASP A 404 18.70 -10.47 10.59
C ASP A 404 19.94 -11.39 10.70
N ARG A 405 20.95 -10.96 11.44
CA ARG A 405 22.10 -11.78 11.87
C ARG A 405 21.92 -12.39 13.27
N PHE A 406 20.73 -12.29 13.86
CA PHE A 406 20.42 -12.75 15.22
C PHE A 406 21.29 -12.09 16.31
N ALA A 407 21.79 -10.90 16.04
CA ALA A 407 22.53 -10.09 17.00
C ALA A 407 21.54 -9.19 17.79
N TRP A 408 20.68 -9.82 18.60
CA TRP A 408 19.52 -9.21 19.23
C TRP A 408 19.82 -8.01 20.12
N GLU A 409 20.81 -8.13 21.01
CA GLU A 409 21.17 -7.05 21.93
C GLU A 409 21.80 -5.83 21.22
N PRO A 410 22.71 -6.00 20.25
CA PRO A 410 23.14 -4.90 19.39
C PRO A 410 21.99 -4.24 18.61
N ALA A 411 21.09 -5.06 18.00
CA ALA A 411 19.93 -4.54 17.28
C ALA A 411 19.00 -3.72 18.19
N THR A 412 18.73 -4.23 19.40
CA THR A 412 17.93 -3.53 20.43
C THR A 412 18.51 -2.14 20.71
N ARG A 413 19.84 -2.03 20.90
CA ARG A 413 20.47 -0.73 21.17
C ARG A 413 20.33 0.26 20.03
N GLU A 414 20.44 -0.20 18.77
CA GLU A 414 20.27 0.69 17.62
C GLU A 414 18.82 1.17 17.48
N TYR A 415 17.82 0.31 17.69
CA TYR A 415 16.42 0.74 17.66
C TYR A 415 16.07 1.70 18.80
N LEU A 416 16.50 1.42 20.04
CA LEU A 416 16.26 2.31 21.16
C LEU A 416 16.95 3.67 20.98
N HIS A 417 18.16 3.69 20.42
CA HIS A 417 18.84 4.93 20.09
C HIS A 417 18.16 5.69 18.95
N ALA A 418 17.59 4.99 17.96
CA ALA A 418 16.78 5.64 16.93
C ALA A 418 15.52 6.28 17.53
N ILE A 419 14.84 5.60 18.47
CA ILE A 419 13.67 6.12 19.20
C ILE A 419 14.06 7.30 20.12
N GLU A 420 15.23 7.27 20.74
CA GLU A 420 15.73 8.38 21.54
C GLU A 420 15.99 9.64 20.70
N LEU A 421 16.53 9.46 19.49
CA LEU A 421 16.80 10.55 18.55
C LEU A 421 15.52 11.11 17.90
N ASP A 422 14.53 10.26 17.66
CA ASP A 422 13.25 10.59 17.06
C ASP A 422 12.15 9.73 17.70
N PRO A 423 11.53 10.21 18.80
CA PRO A 423 10.50 9.47 19.54
C PRO A 423 9.21 9.19 18.76
N ASP A 424 8.98 9.97 17.69
CA ASP A 424 7.82 9.83 16.82
C ASP A 424 8.13 9.03 15.53
N ASN A 425 9.28 8.38 15.47
CA ASN A 425 9.68 7.50 14.37
C ASN A 425 8.90 6.19 14.39
N ALA A 426 7.80 6.16 13.64
CA ALA A 426 6.93 4.99 13.55
C ALA A 426 7.64 3.72 13.05
N GLU A 427 8.64 3.87 12.15
CA GLU A 427 9.43 2.74 11.62
C GLU A 427 10.33 2.15 12.71
N ALA A 428 10.98 3.01 13.52
CA ALA A 428 11.82 2.54 14.63
C ALA A 428 11.01 1.73 15.65
N HIS A 429 9.81 2.21 16.03
CA HIS A 429 8.90 1.49 16.92
C HIS A 429 8.41 0.17 16.30
N GLN A 430 8.08 0.15 15.01
CA GLN A 430 7.68 -1.09 14.32
C GLN A 430 8.80 -2.13 14.32
N GLN A 431 10.01 -1.74 13.91
CA GLN A 431 11.14 -2.66 13.81
C GLN A 431 11.58 -3.16 15.20
N TYR A 432 11.46 -2.30 16.21
CA TYR A 432 11.67 -2.71 17.60
C TYR A 432 10.60 -3.70 18.07
N ALA A 433 9.32 -3.48 17.73
CA ALA A 433 8.25 -4.42 18.04
C ALA A 433 8.49 -5.80 17.38
N GLU A 434 8.97 -5.82 16.13
CA GLU A 434 9.33 -7.06 15.44
C GLU A 434 10.46 -7.81 16.16
N LEU A 435 11.52 -7.10 16.56
CA LEU A 435 12.60 -7.71 17.34
C LEU A 435 12.08 -8.28 18.66
N LEU A 436 11.22 -7.55 19.35
CA LEU A 436 10.65 -7.96 20.63
C LEU A 436 9.85 -9.26 20.49
N PHE A 437 8.95 -9.37 19.51
CA PHE A 437 8.22 -10.63 19.35
C PHE A 437 9.11 -11.77 18.85
N GLN A 438 10.14 -11.49 18.05
CA GLN A 438 11.11 -12.52 17.61
C GLN A 438 11.96 -13.04 18.77
N THR A 439 12.16 -12.26 19.82
CA THR A 439 12.93 -12.64 21.02
C THR A 439 12.07 -13.12 22.18
N GLY A 440 10.76 -13.26 22.00
CA GLY A 440 9.82 -13.74 23.03
C GLY A 440 9.38 -12.67 24.04
N ARG A 441 9.73 -11.39 23.84
CA ARG A 441 9.28 -10.25 24.65
C ARG A 441 7.91 -9.76 24.14
N LEU A 442 6.91 -10.62 24.25
CA LEU A 442 5.62 -10.45 23.56
C LEU A 442 4.78 -9.32 24.13
N ALA A 443 4.79 -9.15 25.44
CA ALA A 443 4.07 -8.07 26.10
C ALA A 443 4.60 -6.70 25.67
N GLU A 444 5.91 -6.51 25.68
CA GLU A 444 6.56 -5.27 25.26
C GLU A 444 6.38 -5.02 23.75
N SER A 445 6.39 -6.09 22.94
CA SER A 445 6.12 -6.01 21.50
C SER A 445 4.76 -5.37 21.21
N SER A 446 3.70 -5.77 21.95
CA SER A 446 2.37 -5.21 21.75
C SER A 446 2.33 -3.70 22.05
N VAL A 447 3.07 -3.24 23.05
CA VAL A 447 3.15 -1.80 23.39
C VAL A 447 3.87 -1.03 22.29
N ALA A 448 5.04 -1.54 21.84
CA ALA A 448 5.81 -0.89 20.77
C ALA A 448 5.04 -0.87 19.44
N ALA A 449 4.35 -1.98 19.10
CA ALA A 449 3.54 -2.08 17.89
C ALA A 449 2.33 -1.13 17.93
N ALA A 450 1.64 -1.04 19.07
CA ALA A 450 0.55 -0.09 19.25
C ALA A 450 1.05 1.36 19.09
N ARG A 451 2.23 1.69 19.65
CA ARG A 451 2.83 3.02 19.44
C ARG A 451 3.14 3.29 17.97
N ALA A 452 3.70 2.30 17.24
CA ALA A 452 3.95 2.43 15.81
C ALA A 452 2.67 2.71 15.01
N VAL A 453 1.56 2.00 15.33
CA VAL A 453 0.24 2.22 14.70
C VAL A 453 -0.35 3.58 15.06
N GLY A 454 -0.18 4.03 16.30
CA GLY A 454 -0.63 5.35 16.75
C GLY A 454 0.10 6.50 16.04
N LEU A 455 1.38 6.29 15.69
CA LEU A 455 2.19 7.26 14.95
C LEU A 455 1.92 7.20 13.44
N ASP A 456 1.77 6.00 12.89
CA ASP A 456 1.53 5.77 11.45
C ASP A 456 0.61 4.56 11.26
N ARG A 457 -0.67 4.83 10.96
CA ARG A 457 -1.70 3.81 10.75
C ARG A 457 -1.65 3.22 9.35
N SER A 458 -0.59 2.49 9.04
CA SER A 458 -0.39 1.83 7.76
C SER A 458 -0.64 0.32 7.83
N SER A 459 -0.91 -0.30 6.67
CA SER A 459 -1.15 -1.75 6.58
C SER A 459 0.01 -2.59 7.11
N ILE A 460 1.26 -2.12 6.92
CA ILE A 460 2.47 -2.81 7.42
C ILE A 460 2.51 -2.79 8.95
N LYS A 461 2.26 -1.63 9.57
CA LYS A 461 2.30 -1.47 11.04
C LYS A 461 1.16 -2.20 11.72
N LEU A 462 -0.03 -2.15 11.11
CA LEU A 462 -1.17 -2.97 11.55
C LEU A 462 -0.85 -4.47 11.44
N ASN A 463 -0.14 -4.91 10.39
CA ASN A 463 0.27 -6.31 10.29
C ASN A 463 1.18 -6.72 11.45
N VAL A 464 2.19 -5.93 11.78
CA VAL A 464 3.09 -6.20 12.92
C VAL A 464 2.32 -6.20 14.24
N TYR A 465 1.38 -5.27 14.43
CA TYR A 465 0.54 -5.23 15.61
C TYR A 465 -0.37 -6.46 15.72
N GLY A 466 -0.98 -6.88 14.61
CA GLY A 466 -1.76 -8.13 14.56
C GLY A 466 -0.91 -9.36 14.95
N TRP A 467 0.33 -9.47 14.46
CA TRP A 467 1.24 -10.54 14.86
C TRP A 467 1.59 -10.49 16.35
N SER A 468 1.83 -9.31 16.91
CA SER A 468 2.12 -9.19 18.34
C SER A 468 0.92 -9.61 19.21
N LEU A 469 -0.29 -9.26 18.81
CA LEU A 469 -1.53 -9.69 19.48
C LEU A 469 -1.75 -11.20 19.37
N TRP A 470 -1.56 -11.76 18.17
CA TRP A 470 -1.66 -13.20 17.92
C TRP A 470 -0.72 -14.01 18.83
N GLN A 471 0.55 -13.64 18.90
CA GLN A 471 1.51 -14.31 19.75
C GLN A 471 1.23 -14.15 21.25
N ASN A 472 0.56 -13.09 21.65
CA ASN A 472 0.04 -12.91 23.00
C ASN A 472 -1.24 -13.73 23.29
N GLY A 473 -1.73 -14.54 22.34
CA GLY A 473 -2.93 -15.36 22.51
C GLY A 473 -4.23 -14.56 22.38
N ARG A 474 -4.25 -13.50 21.56
CA ARG A 474 -5.40 -12.64 21.28
C ARG A 474 -5.83 -12.74 19.82
N PRO A 475 -6.31 -13.91 19.36
CA PRO A 475 -6.55 -14.19 17.96
C PRO A 475 -7.65 -13.32 17.34
N GLU A 476 -8.75 -13.09 18.07
CA GLU A 476 -9.87 -12.29 17.56
C GLU A 476 -9.48 -10.83 17.33
N GLU A 477 -8.72 -10.25 18.26
CA GLU A 477 -8.22 -8.89 18.13
C GLU A 477 -7.20 -8.81 16.98
N ALA A 478 -6.30 -9.78 16.84
CA ALA A 478 -5.35 -9.87 15.76
C ALA A 478 -6.03 -9.90 14.39
N VAL A 479 -7.08 -10.75 14.24
CA VAL A 479 -7.89 -10.83 13.02
C VAL A 479 -8.54 -9.48 12.69
N GLY A 480 -9.12 -8.81 13.68
CA GLY A 480 -9.72 -7.48 13.51
C GLY A 480 -8.72 -6.43 13.02
N ILE A 481 -7.51 -6.41 13.57
CA ILE A 481 -6.41 -5.52 13.15
C ILE A 481 -5.95 -5.85 11.72
N TRP A 482 -5.81 -7.13 11.37
CA TRP A 482 -5.44 -7.54 10.02
C TRP A 482 -6.53 -7.23 8.97
N GLU A 483 -7.81 -7.35 9.34
CA GLU A 483 -8.92 -6.93 8.47
C GLU A 483 -8.89 -5.42 8.22
N GLU A 484 -8.52 -4.63 9.20
CA GLU A 484 -8.29 -3.21 9.03
C GLU A 484 -7.10 -2.94 8.07
N ALA A 485 -5.99 -3.65 8.23
CA ALA A 485 -4.86 -3.55 7.32
C ALA A 485 -5.26 -3.81 5.85
N LEU A 486 -6.15 -4.80 5.61
CA LEU A 486 -6.69 -5.08 4.27
C LEU A 486 -7.62 -3.98 3.75
N ARG A 487 -8.37 -3.30 4.63
CA ARG A 487 -9.20 -2.16 4.21
C ARG A 487 -8.34 -0.97 3.73
N LEU A 488 -7.19 -0.75 4.37
CA LEU A 488 -6.25 0.31 3.98
C LEU A 488 -5.45 -0.04 2.72
N ASP A 489 -5.16 -1.32 2.49
CA ASP A 489 -4.45 -1.79 1.31
C ASP A 489 -5.16 -3.01 0.69
N PRO A 490 -6.26 -2.78 -0.06
CA PRO A 490 -7.07 -3.85 -0.66
C PRO A 490 -6.31 -4.69 -1.70
N GLU A 491 -5.28 -4.12 -2.32
CA GLU A 491 -4.44 -4.83 -3.29
C GLU A 491 -3.44 -5.77 -2.60
N ALA A 492 -3.44 -5.78 -1.27
CA ALA A 492 -2.60 -6.63 -0.43
C ALA A 492 -1.12 -6.59 -0.85
N ARG A 493 -0.59 -5.37 -1.11
CA ARG A 493 0.84 -5.16 -1.38
C ARG A 493 1.69 -5.76 -0.26
N VAL A 494 1.10 -5.89 0.93
CA VAL A 494 1.61 -6.70 2.03
C VAL A 494 1.01 -8.10 1.92
N HIS A 495 1.56 -8.94 1.06
CA HIS A 495 1.08 -10.31 0.76
C HIS A 495 0.87 -11.23 1.97
N TYR A 496 1.33 -10.83 3.15
CA TYR A 496 1.28 -11.66 4.36
C TYR A 496 -0.01 -11.53 5.14
N VAL A 497 -0.71 -10.39 5.05
CA VAL A 497 -1.89 -10.14 5.89
C VAL A 497 -3.00 -11.16 5.66
N PRO A 498 -3.38 -11.47 4.40
CA PRO A 498 -4.39 -12.51 4.15
C PRO A 498 -3.97 -13.89 4.65
N THR A 499 -2.68 -14.20 4.51
CA THR A 499 -2.11 -15.46 4.98
C THR A 499 -2.11 -15.53 6.51
N SER A 500 -1.83 -14.41 7.19
CA SER A 500 -1.86 -14.30 8.65
C SER A 500 -3.28 -14.52 9.21
N ILE A 501 -4.28 -13.89 8.59
CA ILE A 501 -5.71 -14.10 8.96
C ILE A 501 -6.08 -15.56 8.79
N ALA A 502 -5.78 -16.14 7.63
CA ALA A 502 -6.12 -17.54 7.36
C ALA A 502 -5.39 -18.50 8.32
N HIS A 503 -4.13 -18.25 8.62
CA HIS A 503 -3.34 -19.02 9.56
C HIS A 503 -3.96 -18.98 10.97
N ALA A 504 -4.30 -17.79 11.46
CA ALA A 504 -4.96 -17.62 12.75
C ALA A 504 -6.30 -18.37 12.81
N LEU A 505 -7.17 -18.16 11.81
CA LEU A 505 -8.48 -18.81 11.73
C LEU A 505 -8.40 -20.33 11.69
N LEU A 506 -7.40 -20.89 10.96
CA LEU A 506 -7.18 -22.34 10.92
C LEU A 506 -6.76 -22.89 12.28
N LEU A 507 -5.89 -22.21 13.00
CA LEU A 507 -5.43 -22.65 14.33
C LEU A 507 -6.50 -22.49 15.41
N GLU A 508 -7.44 -21.56 15.23
CA GLU A 508 -8.63 -21.38 16.10
C GLU A 508 -9.78 -22.37 15.78
N GLY A 509 -9.60 -23.29 14.83
CA GLY A 509 -10.62 -24.24 14.42
C GLY A 509 -11.70 -23.70 13.50
N ARG A 510 -11.56 -22.46 12.99
CA ARG A 510 -12.48 -21.81 12.03
C ARG A 510 -12.10 -22.18 10.59
N TYR A 511 -12.06 -23.47 10.29
CA TYR A 511 -11.45 -24.03 9.08
C TYR A 511 -12.09 -23.53 7.80
N GLU A 512 -13.43 -23.53 7.70
CA GLU A 512 -14.14 -23.08 6.51
C GLU A 512 -13.90 -21.61 6.19
N GLU A 513 -13.84 -20.79 7.22
CA GLU A 513 -13.59 -19.36 7.06
C GLU A 513 -12.14 -19.09 6.67
N GLY A 514 -11.18 -19.72 7.34
CA GLY A 514 -9.76 -19.63 7.00
C GLY A 514 -9.49 -20.05 5.56
N LEU A 515 -10.09 -21.16 5.11
CA LEU A 515 -9.95 -21.64 3.73
C LEU A 515 -10.61 -20.72 2.69
N ARG A 516 -11.76 -20.12 3.01
CA ARG A 516 -12.39 -19.11 2.14
C ARG A 516 -11.51 -17.88 1.94
N ARG A 517 -10.90 -17.40 3.03
CA ARG A 517 -9.99 -16.24 2.98
C ARG A 517 -8.74 -16.54 2.14
N LEU A 518 -8.20 -17.75 2.22
CA LEU A 518 -7.08 -18.18 1.38
C LEU A 518 -7.44 -18.32 -0.09
N GLY A 519 -8.57 -18.94 -0.40
CA GLY A 519 -8.98 -19.21 -1.78
C GLY A 519 -9.23 -17.97 -2.62
N ALA A 520 -9.53 -16.83 -1.98
CA ALA A 520 -9.75 -15.56 -2.66
C ALA A 520 -8.44 -14.86 -3.07
N LEU A 521 -7.27 -15.24 -2.50
CA LEU A 521 -6.08 -14.40 -2.49
C LEU A 521 -4.79 -15.08 -2.99
N LEU A 522 -4.71 -16.42 -3.04
CA LEU A 522 -3.49 -17.15 -3.39
C LEU A 522 -3.75 -18.21 -4.48
N GLY A 523 -2.98 -18.14 -5.56
CA GLY A 523 -3.11 -19.06 -6.70
C GLY A 523 -2.86 -20.54 -6.37
N ASP A 524 -1.92 -20.90 -5.46
CA ASP A 524 -1.71 -22.28 -4.97
C ASP A 524 -1.79 -22.33 -3.45
N SER A 525 -3.02 -22.44 -2.95
CA SER A 525 -3.31 -22.61 -1.52
C SER A 525 -3.39 -24.08 -1.07
N THR A 526 -2.91 -25.02 -1.90
CA THR A 526 -3.08 -26.47 -1.67
C THR A 526 -2.51 -26.91 -0.32
N ALA A 527 -1.32 -26.43 0.08
CA ALA A 527 -0.73 -26.78 1.36
C ALA A 527 -1.59 -26.32 2.56
N TYR A 528 -2.12 -25.09 2.49
CA TYR A 528 -3.01 -24.56 3.54
C TYR A 528 -4.37 -25.25 3.55
N ARG A 529 -4.93 -25.60 2.38
CA ARG A 529 -6.17 -26.38 2.29
C ARG A 529 -5.98 -27.74 2.94
N LEU A 530 -4.90 -28.45 2.60
CA LEU A 530 -4.57 -29.73 3.21
C LEU A 530 -4.30 -29.63 4.71
N ALA A 531 -3.69 -28.52 5.16
CA ALA A 531 -3.53 -28.22 6.58
C ALA A 531 -4.89 -28.05 7.28
N GLY A 532 -5.82 -27.29 6.69
CA GLY A 532 -7.18 -27.13 7.21
C GLY A 532 -7.96 -28.43 7.25
N GLU A 533 -7.88 -29.26 6.19
CA GLU A 533 -8.48 -30.60 6.15
C GLU A 533 -7.88 -31.52 7.23
N ALA A 534 -6.56 -31.47 7.42
CA ALA A 534 -5.88 -32.24 8.45
C ALA A 534 -6.29 -31.81 9.87
N LEU A 535 -6.41 -30.51 10.11
CA LEU A 535 -6.88 -29.96 11.38
C LEU A 535 -8.33 -30.36 11.67
N ALA A 536 -9.20 -30.33 10.65
CA ALA A 536 -10.60 -30.68 10.77
C ALA A 536 -10.84 -32.18 10.96
N SER A 537 -10.06 -33.04 10.29
CA SER A 537 -10.25 -34.50 10.28
C SER A 537 -9.35 -35.24 11.27
N GLY A 538 -8.24 -34.66 11.71
CA GLY A 538 -7.16 -35.29 12.46
C GLY A 538 -6.24 -36.16 11.59
N ASP A 539 -6.44 -36.21 10.25
CA ASP A 539 -5.58 -36.97 9.32
C ASP A 539 -4.58 -36.05 8.60
N ALA A 540 -3.34 -36.06 9.07
CA ALA A 540 -2.24 -35.29 8.45
C ALA A 540 -1.64 -35.98 7.21
N GLY A 541 -2.00 -37.24 6.90
CA GLY A 541 -1.41 -38.02 5.82
C GLY A 541 -1.42 -37.36 4.43
N PRO A 542 -2.52 -36.73 3.98
CA PRO A 542 -2.53 -36.01 2.71
C PRO A 542 -1.54 -34.82 2.68
N LEU A 543 -1.44 -34.06 3.76
CA LEU A 543 -0.50 -32.95 3.90
C LEU A 543 0.96 -33.44 3.89
N GLU A 544 1.25 -34.51 4.63
CA GLU A 544 2.60 -35.14 4.66
C GLU A 544 3.04 -35.57 3.26
N ARG A 545 2.19 -36.28 2.51
CA ARG A 545 2.49 -36.71 1.14
C ARG A 545 2.73 -35.50 0.22
N TYR A 546 1.88 -34.49 0.30
CA TYR A 546 2.04 -33.29 -0.50
C TYR A 546 3.37 -32.58 -0.27
N VAL A 547 3.81 -32.47 0.99
CA VAL A 547 5.10 -31.87 1.38
C VAL A 547 6.27 -32.75 0.97
N GLN A 548 6.15 -34.08 1.05
CA GLN A 548 7.19 -35.04 0.57
C GLN A 548 7.41 -34.93 -0.94
N ASP A 549 6.33 -34.80 -1.71
CA ASP A 549 6.40 -34.65 -3.17
C ASP A 549 6.89 -33.25 -3.60
N ARG A 550 6.83 -32.27 -2.71
CA ARG A 550 7.21 -30.86 -2.94
C ARG A 550 8.09 -30.35 -1.79
N PRO A 551 9.37 -30.71 -1.76
CA PRO A 551 10.27 -30.40 -0.63
C PRO A 551 10.49 -28.89 -0.40
N GLY A 552 10.04 -28.04 -1.33
CA GLY A 552 9.98 -26.59 -1.17
C GLY A 552 8.81 -26.09 -0.32
N THR A 553 7.72 -26.85 -0.24
CA THR A 553 6.51 -26.45 0.50
C THR A 553 6.72 -26.70 2.00
N ARG A 554 6.50 -25.65 2.81
CA ARG A 554 6.74 -25.70 4.25
C ARG A 554 5.61 -25.02 5.01
N PRO A 555 4.64 -25.81 5.51
CA PRO A 555 3.67 -25.32 6.46
C PRO A 555 4.36 -24.67 7.67
N ALA A 556 3.68 -23.74 8.32
CA ALA A 556 4.20 -23.16 9.57
C ALA A 556 4.41 -24.25 10.62
N PRO A 557 5.44 -24.14 11.48
CA PRO A 557 5.68 -25.13 12.53
C PRO A 557 4.48 -25.36 13.43
N SER A 558 3.74 -24.31 13.78
CA SER A 558 2.51 -24.38 14.57
C SER A 558 1.41 -25.23 13.93
N VAL A 559 1.31 -25.24 12.59
CA VAL A 559 0.39 -26.15 11.87
C VAL A 559 0.75 -27.61 12.11
N TRP A 560 2.03 -27.96 12.03
CA TRP A 560 2.48 -29.32 12.29
C TRP A 560 2.18 -29.77 13.73
N VAL A 561 2.39 -28.89 14.72
CA VAL A 561 2.03 -29.18 16.11
C VAL A 561 0.52 -29.38 16.25
N ALA A 562 -0.28 -28.49 15.65
CA ALA A 562 -1.74 -28.52 15.72
C ALA A 562 -2.34 -29.79 15.06
N VAL A 563 -1.73 -30.32 13.99
CA VAL A 563 -2.15 -31.58 13.37
C VAL A 563 -1.52 -32.83 14.05
N GLY A 564 -0.89 -32.70 15.21
CA GLY A 564 -0.33 -33.77 15.99
C GLY A 564 0.99 -34.36 15.44
N ARG A 565 1.78 -33.53 14.77
CA ARG A 565 3.09 -33.89 14.21
C ARG A 565 4.21 -32.94 14.72
N PRO A 566 4.45 -32.88 16.04
CA PRO A 566 5.44 -31.96 16.60
C PRO A 566 6.86 -32.21 16.07
N GLU A 567 7.22 -33.47 15.77
CA GLU A 567 8.50 -33.83 15.18
C GLU A 567 8.73 -33.14 13.81
N ARG A 568 7.68 -32.98 13.01
CA ARG A 568 7.75 -32.27 11.74
C ARG A 568 7.95 -30.77 11.93
N ALA A 569 7.40 -30.20 12.99
CA ALA A 569 7.61 -28.79 13.34
C ALA A 569 9.09 -28.55 13.67
N VAL A 570 9.71 -29.44 14.50
CA VAL A 570 11.13 -29.36 14.86
C VAL A 570 12.00 -29.49 13.60
N GLU A 571 11.75 -30.51 12.76
CA GLU A 571 12.47 -30.70 11.50
C GLU A 571 12.38 -29.45 10.61
N THR A 572 11.18 -28.84 10.50
CA THR A 572 10.96 -27.65 9.70
C THR A 572 11.77 -26.45 10.19
N LEU A 573 11.80 -26.21 11.50
CA LEU A 573 12.58 -25.11 12.10
C LEU A 573 14.08 -25.31 11.88
N VAL A 574 14.59 -26.50 12.16
CA VAL A 574 16.02 -26.82 12.01
C VAL A 574 16.45 -26.75 10.54
N ASP A 575 15.63 -27.24 9.62
CA ASP A 575 15.93 -27.16 8.19
C ASP A 575 15.90 -25.71 7.66
N ARG A 576 14.98 -24.89 8.14
CA ARG A 576 14.95 -23.46 7.82
C ARG A 576 16.27 -22.79 8.18
N ILE A 577 16.74 -22.93 9.42
CA ILE A 577 17.97 -22.25 9.87
C ILE A 577 19.23 -22.81 9.20
N ARG A 578 19.28 -24.09 8.88
CA ARG A 578 20.40 -24.70 8.15
C ARG A 578 20.54 -24.19 6.73
N ARG A 579 19.42 -23.98 6.05
CA ARG A 579 19.42 -23.47 4.66
C ARG A 579 19.64 -21.98 4.61
N ARG A 580 19.09 -21.24 5.57
CA ARG A 580 19.15 -19.78 5.61
C ARG A 580 19.42 -19.29 7.04
N PRO A 581 20.71 -19.22 7.43
CA PRO A 581 21.10 -18.79 8.78
C PRO A 581 21.02 -17.26 8.96
N TYR A 582 20.03 -16.60 8.30
CA TYR A 582 19.79 -15.17 8.34
C TYR A 582 18.28 -14.89 8.31
N GLY A 583 17.91 -13.69 8.77
CA GLY A 583 16.55 -13.18 8.72
C GLY A 583 15.77 -13.46 10.00
N GLY A 584 15.48 -12.43 10.77
CA GLY A 584 14.73 -12.51 12.04
C GLY A 584 13.39 -13.23 11.90
N GLY A 585 12.75 -13.15 10.72
CA GLY A 585 11.52 -13.88 10.41
C GLY A 585 11.59 -15.42 10.54
N GLN A 586 12.80 -16.02 10.66
CA GLN A 586 12.94 -17.46 10.91
C GLN A 586 12.35 -17.88 12.25
N VAL A 587 12.36 -17.00 13.24
CA VAL A 587 11.91 -17.28 14.61
C VAL A 587 10.48 -16.83 14.88
N THR A 588 9.80 -16.18 13.93
CA THR A 588 8.46 -15.61 14.12
C THR A 588 7.44 -16.63 14.63
N PHE A 589 7.47 -17.85 14.13
CA PHE A 589 6.50 -18.90 14.49
C PHE A 589 6.86 -19.66 15.79
N LEU A 590 8.03 -19.43 16.37
CA LEU A 590 8.48 -20.17 17.55
C LEU A 590 7.64 -19.85 18.79
N TRP A 591 7.20 -18.61 18.90
CA TRP A 591 6.49 -18.12 20.09
C TRP A 591 4.97 -18.14 19.95
N GLU A 592 4.43 -18.67 18.85
CA GLU A 592 2.98 -18.85 18.73
C GLU A 592 2.44 -19.77 19.84
N PRO A 593 1.23 -19.51 20.34
CA PRO A 593 0.64 -20.36 21.37
C PRO A 593 0.61 -21.84 20.97
N ALA A 594 0.32 -22.15 19.72
CA ALA A 594 0.28 -23.50 19.18
C ALA A 594 1.66 -24.19 19.13
N ALA A 595 2.77 -23.45 19.13
CA ALA A 595 4.12 -24.01 19.12
C ALA A 595 4.66 -24.36 20.51
N ALA A 596 3.97 -23.99 21.59
CA ALA A 596 4.41 -24.26 22.97
C ALA A 596 4.85 -25.72 23.23
N PRO A 597 4.19 -26.76 22.68
CA PRO A 597 4.59 -28.15 22.93
C PRO A 597 5.99 -28.54 22.46
N ILE A 598 6.57 -27.80 21.52
CA ILE A 598 7.91 -28.10 20.99
C ILE A 598 9.04 -27.29 21.64
N LEU A 599 8.72 -26.33 22.49
CA LEU A 599 9.74 -25.44 23.08
C LEU A 599 10.71 -26.24 23.98
N ASP A 600 10.26 -27.29 24.63
CA ASP A 600 11.08 -28.15 25.48
C ASP A 600 11.76 -29.30 24.74
N ASP A 601 11.57 -29.41 23.41
CA ASP A 601 12.25 -30.42 22.60
C ASP A 601 13.80 -30.24 22.66
N PRO A 602 14.59 -31.30 22.91
CA PRO A 602 16.04 -31.19 23.01
C PRO A 602 16.70 -30.58 21.75
N THR A 603 16.13 -30.84 20.56
CA THR A 603 16.66 -30.30 19.32
C THR A 603 16.41 -28.79 19.23
N ILE A 604 15.26 -28.33 19.72
CA ILE A 604 14.98 -26.90 19.81
C ILE A 604 15.92 -26.24 20.82
N GLN A 605 16.06 -26.80 22.01
CA GLN A 605 16.88 -26.23 23.09
C GLN A 605 18.37 -26.23 22.76
N ASP A 606 18.91 -27.35 22.23
CA ASP A 606 20.33 -27.57 22.07
C ASP A 606 20.87 -27.23 20.67
N VAL A 607 20.01 -27.16 19.65
CA VAL A 607 20.41 -26.90 18.26
C VAL A 607 19.81 -25.61 17.73
N TYR A 608 18.47 -25.46 17.79
CA TYR A 608 17.79 -24.34 17.14
C TYR A 608 17.98 -23.03 17.90
N LEU A 609 17.64 -22.99 19.20
CA LEU A 609 17.75 -21.74 19.98
C LEU A 609 19.18 -21.19 20.05
N PRO A 610 20.23 -22.01 20.22
CA PRO A 610 21.62 -21.55 20.12
C PRO A 610 21.96 -20.98 18.74
N ALA A 611 21.49 -21.60 17.65
CA ALA A 611 21.75 -21.15 16.28
C ALA A 611 21.15 -19.77 15.97
N VAL A 612 20.05 -19.40 16.65
CA VAL A 612 19.39 -18.10 16.53
C VAL A 612 19.65 -17.17 17.73
N ASN A 613 20.61 -17.51 18.60
CA ASN A 613 20.99 -16.74 19.80
C ASN A 613 19.82 -16.49 20.79
N LEU A 614 18.94 -17.48 20.96
CA LEU A 614 17.78 -17.38 21.87
C LEU A 614 17.82 -18.43 23.00
N ARG A 615 18.97 -19.06 23.28
CA ARG A 615 19.10 -20.05 24.32
C ARG A 615 18.65 -19.52 25.69
N GLY A 616 17.81 -20.31 26.37
CA GLY A 616 17.27 -19.95 27.70
C GLY A 616 16.19 -18.83 27.67
N ARG A 617 15.74 -18.41 26.52
CA ARG A 617 14.59 -17.48 26.40
C ARG A 617 13.29 -18.24 26.56
N THR A 618 12.35 -17.61 27.28
CA THR A 618 10.95 -18.04 27.41
C THR A 618 10.07 -16.86 27.02
N PRO A 619 8.91 -17.08 26.36
CA PRO A 619 8.03 -15.99 25.99
C PRO A 619 7.37 -15.38 27.25
N ASP A 620 7.36 -14.05 27.33
CA ASP A 620 6.51 -13.29 28.24
C ASP A 620 5.25 -12.83 27.49
N ARG A 621 4.07 -13.20 27.95
CA ARG A 621 2.81 -12.81 27.32
C ARG A 621 2.06 -11.84 28.20
N LEU A 622 1.22 -11.01 27.55
CA LEU A 622 0.24 -10.22 28.29
C LEU A 622 -0.67 -11.16 29.10
N PRO A 623 -0.99 -10.83 30.35
CA PRO A 623 -1.99 -11.56 31.10
C PRO A 623 -3.31 -11.58 30.31
N PRO A 624 -4.12 -12.67 30.39
CA PRO A 624 -5.38 -12.77 29.66
C PRO A 624 -6.36 -11.62 29.93
N GLU A 625 -6.32 -11.07 31.15
CA GLU A 625 -7.19 -9.97 31.60
C GLU A 625 -6.57 -8.58 31.38
N ALA A 626 -5.33 -8.50 30.88
CA ALA A 626 -4.71 -7.20 30.65
C ALA A 626 -5.44 -6.46 29.51
N PRO A 627 -5.67 -5.15 29.63
CA PRO A 627 -6.21 -4.39 28.51
C PRO A 627 -5.21 -4.42 27.34
N THR A 628 -5.74 -4.58 26.14
CA THR A 628 -4.90 -4.47 24.93
C THR A 628 -4.35 -3.06 24.82
N PRO A 629 -3.05 -2.87 24.59
CA PRO A 629 -2.50 -1.55 24.31
C PRO A 629 -3.27 -0.92 23.13
N ARG A 630 -3.79 0.27 23.34
CA ARG A 630 -4.47 1.01 22.26
C ARG A 630 -3.43 1.77 21.45
N PRO A 631 -3.55 1.75 20.10
CA PRO A 631 -2.68 2.53 19.22
C PRO A 631 -2.93 4.03 19.35
#